data_863b41aa1d85fa02f45a22892035eb07
#
_entry.id   863b41aa1d85fa02f45a22892035eb07
#
_cell.length_a   1.000
_cell.length_b   1.000
_cell.length_c   1.000
_cell.angle_alpha   90.00
_cell.angle_beta   90.00
_cell.angle_gamma   90.00
#
_symmetry.space_group_name_H-M   'P 1'
#
loop_
_entity.id
_entity.type
_entity.pdbx_description
1 polymer ?
#
loop_
_entity_poly.entity_id
_entity_poly.type
_entity_poly.pdbx_seq_one_letter_code
_entity_poly.pdbx_strand_id
1 'polypeptide(L)'
;MKGFGSTNQSKKEKIIKNKLKLNIDQLINKALELQAQGRKLEASKYYAYILKKGTNDYRVFSNYGIFLNEIGKHKEAEVKLKKAISLNPKYANAYYNLAVLYIGKGNLEKAELELKQAIKLKPDFAIAHYNLGFILKDMGRLREAEISNLKALEVDPQLTDAYLSLSTMQVCDTHKKWHNLLFSESLFKNKNNRELVNIYFARSNVYHRDGKYQESS
;
A
#
# COMPACT_ATOMS: atom_id res chain seq x y z
N MET A 1 -45.46 21.38 -13.88
CA MET A 1 -43.99 21.42 -13.79
C MET A 1 -43.43 20.02 -13.88
N LYS A 2 -42.98 19.58 -15.06
CA LYS A 2 -42.43 18.23 -15.28
C LYS A 2 -40.92 18.30 -15.48
N GLY A 3 -40.15 17.76 -14.55
CA GLY A 3 -39.06 16.83 -14.73
C GLY A 3 -37.82 17.26 -15.54
N PHE A 4 -36.99 18.17 -15.01
CA PHE A 4 -35.62 18.43 -15.54
C PHE A 4 -34.54 17.45 -14.98
N GLY A 5 -34.91 16.47 -14.13
CA GLY A 5 -33.96 15.57 -13.48
C GLY A 5 -33.63 14.26 -14.24
N SER A 6 -34.54 13.79 -15.09
CA SER A 6 -34.42 12.45 -15.71
C SER A 6 -33.55 12.38 -16.97
N THR A 7 -33.37 13.49 -17.67
CA THR A 7 -32.62 13.53 -18.94
C THR A 7 -31.10 13.52 -18.78
N ASN A 8 -30.58 14.04 -17.66
CA ASN A 8 -29.13 14.06 -17.39
C ASN A 8 -28.59 12.71 -16.90
N GLN A 9 -29.40 11.96 -16.16
CA GLN A 9 -29.02 10.59 -15.74
C GLN A 9 -28.99 9.62 -16.91
N SER A 10 -29.99 9.69 -17.82
CA SER A 10 -30.03 8.83 -19.01
C SER A 10 -28.94 9.15 -20.04
N LYS A 11 -28.55 10.43 -20.18
CA LYS A 11 -27.40 10.82 -21.01
C LYS A 11 -26.07 10.33 -20.44
N LYS A 12 -25.88 10.42 -19.11
CA LYS A 12 -24.68 9.89 -18.45
C LYS A 12 -24.59 8.36 -18.54
N GLU A 13 -25.69 7.66 -18.41
CA GLU A 13 -25.74 6.20 -18.62
C GLU A 13 -25.49 5.79 -20.07
N LYS A 14 -25.98 6.55 -21.05
CA LYS A 14 -25.68 6.34 -22.48
C LYS A 14 -24.21 6.59 -22.80
N ILE A 15 -23.58 7.61 -22.22
CA ILE A 15 -22.14 7.89 -22.41
C ILE A 15 -21.29 6.75 -21.82
N ILE A 16 -21.69 6.20 -20.69
CA ILE A 16 -21.05 5.00 -20.11
C ILE A 16 -21.31 3.79 -21.00
N LYS A 17 -22.50 3.57 -21.50
CA LYS A 17 -22.83 2.46 -22.41
C LYS A 17 -22.08 2.51 -23.75
N ASN A 18 -21.89 3.69 -24.34
CA ASN A 18 -21.15 3.84 -25.60
C ASN A 18 -19.61 3.78 -25.46
N LYS A 19 -19.06 4.05 -24.28
CA LYS A 19 -17.63 3.82 -23.97
C LYS A 19 -17.31 2.36 -23.63
N LEU A 20 -18.30 1.48 -23.52
CA LEU A 20 -18.23 0.14 -22.92
C LEU A 20 -18.11 -1.01 -23.93
N LYS A 21 -17.40 -0.79 -25.03
CA LYS A 21 -16.74 -1.88 -25.76
C LYS A 21 -15.39 -2.27 -25.12
N LEU A 22 -15.02 -1.65 -24.00
CA LEU A 22 -13.79 -1.95 -23.27
C LEU A 22 -13.91 -3.33 -22.60
N ASN A 23 -12.84 -4.11 -22.66
CA ASN A 23 -12.73 -5.37 -21.91
C ASN A 23 -12.55 -5.07 -20.40
N ILE A 24 -12.64 -6.11 -19.56
CA ILE A 24 -12.53 -5.95 -18.10
C ILE A 24 -11.19 -5.29 -17.70
N ASP A 25 -10.09 -5.67 -18.33
CA ASP A 25 -8.76 -5.11 -18.04
C ASP A 25 -8.71 -3.59 -18.31
N GLN A 26 -9.26 -3.16 -19.44
CA GLN A 26 -9.34 -1.73 -19.77
C GLN A 26 -10.22 -0.95 -18.79
N LEU A 27 -11.30 -1.55 -18.29
CA LEU A 27 -12.18 -0.94 -17.30
C LEU A 27 -11.50 -0.84 -15.93
N ILE A 28 -10.76 -1.88 -15.54
CA ILE A 28 -9.96 -1.88 -14.31
C ILE A 28 -8.89 -0.77 -14.39
N ASN A 29 -8.13 -0.73 -15.50
CA ASN A 29 -7.08 0.27 -15.69
C ASN A 29 -7.66 1.69 -15.65
N LYS A 30 -8.83 1.91 -16.26
CA LYS A 30 -9.49 3.22 -16.21
C LYS A 30 -9.94 3.60 -14.79
N ALA A 31 -10.43 2.63 -14.01
CA ALA A 31 -10.78 2.86 -12.62
C ALA A 31 -9.55 3.22 -11.78
N LEU A 32 -8.43 2.51 -11.96
CA LEU A 32 -7.16 2.77 -11.29
C LEU A 32 -6.59 4.14 -11.66
N GLU A 33 -6.61 4.51 -12.95
CA GLU A 33 -6.18 5.83 -13.42
C GLU A 33 -6.99 6.95 -12.76
N LEU A 34 -8.31 6.83 -12.71
CA LEU A 34 -9.19 7.79 -12.07
C LEU A 34 -8.95 7.88 -10.56
N GLN A 35 -8.66 6.76 -9.91
CA GLN A 35 -8.32 6.72 -8.49
C GLN A 35 -7.00 7.45 -8.23
N ALA A 36 -5.97 7.22 -9.05
CA ALA A 36 -4.69 7.92 -8.98
C ALA A 36 -4.83 9.45 -9.20
N GLN A 37 -5.78 9.88 -10.03
CA GLN A 37 -6.13 11.30 -10.25
C GLN A 37 -6.98 11.90 -9.12
N GLY A 38 -7.29 11.16 -8.05
CA GLY A 38 -8.19 11.61 -6.97
C GLY A 38 -9.68 11.64 -7.35
N ARG A 39 -10.06 11.21 -8.56
CA ARG A 39 -11.45 11.19 -9.07
C ARG A 39 -12.22 9.96 -8.55
N LYS A 40 -12.26 9.86 -7.21
CA LYS A 40 -12.76 8.67 -6.49
C LYS A 40 -14.20 8.29 -6.84
N LEU A 41 -15.09 9.28 -6.98
CA LEU A 41 -16.49 9.05 -7.35
C LEU A 41 -16.64 8.44 -8.75
N GLU A 42 -15.79 8.82 -9.69
CA GLU A 42 -15.82 8.27 -11.04
C GLU A 42 -15.23 6.85 -11.07
N ALA A 43 -14.12 6.64 -10.38
CA ALA A 43 -13.53 5.29 -10.22
C ALA A 43 -14.55 4.29 -9.66
N SER A 44 -15.32 4.69 -8.62
CA SER A 44 -16.34 3.82 -8.02
C SER A 44 -17.41 3.36 -9.00
N LYS A 45 -17.79 4.21 -9.98
CA LYS A 45 -18.77 3.85 -11.01
C LYS A 45 -18.27 2.74 -11.92
N TYR A 46 -16.97 2.75 -12.25
CA TYR A 46 -16.35 1.67 -13.04
C TYR A 46 -16.34 0.36 -12.26
N TYR A 47 -15.92 0.36 -11.00
CA TYR A 47 -15.96 -0.84 -10.17
C TYR A 47 -17.39 -1.38 -10.00
N ALA A 48 -18.36 -0.52 -9.68
CA ALA A 48 -19.76 -0.91 -9.55
C ALA A 48 -20.32 -1.49 -10.86
N TYR A 49 -19.96 -0.90 -12.01
CA TYR A 49 -20.37 -1.41 -13.31
C TYR A 49 -19.79 -2.80 -13.60
N ILE A 50 -18.48 -2.98 -13.38
CA ILE A 50 -17.81 -4.27 -13.60
C ILE A 50 -18.44 -5.36 -12.70
N LEU A 51 -18.69 -5.04 -11.44
CA LEU A 51 -19.33 -5.96 -10.50
C LEU A 51 -20.78 -6.30 -10.90
N LYS A 52 -21.55 -5.32 -11.40
CA LYS A 52 -22.92 -5.53 -11.91
C LYS A 52 -22.93 -6.46 -13.12
N LYS A 53 -21.84 -6.56 -13.87
CA LYS A 53 -21.68 -7.51 -14.99
C LYS A 53 -21.39 -8.94 -14.53
N GLY A 54 -21.33 -9.19 -13.21
CA GLY A 54 -21.17 -10.53 -12.66
C GLY A 54 -19.77 -11.08 -12.78
N THR A 55 -18.74 -10.23 -12.80
CA THR A 55 -17.34 -10.67 -12.88
C THR A 55 -16.94 -11.50 -11.65
N ASN A 56 -16.11 -12.52 -11.89
CA ASN A 56 -15.36 -13.25 -10.87
C ASN A 56 -13.86 -12.91 -10.91
N ASP A 57 -13.47 -11.79 -11.52
CA ASP A 57 -12.07 -11.36 -11.55
C ASP A 57 -11.64 -10.86 -10.17
N TYR A 58 -10.75 -11.61 -9.51
CA TYR A 58 -10.23 -11.30 -8.17
C TYR A 58 -9.57 -9.91 -8.08
N ARG A 59 -9.00 -9.41 -9.20
CA ARG A 59 -8.36 -8.09 -9.27
C ARG A 59 -9.37 -6.97 -9.05
N VAL A 60 -10.57 -7.10 -9.62
CA VAL A 60 -11.67 -6.14 -9.43
C VAL A 60 -12.05 -6.05 -7.96
N PHE A 61 -12.23 -7.19 -7.30
CA PHE A 61 -12.58 -7.23 -5.88
C PHE A 61 -11.48 -6.63 -5.01
N SER A 62 -10.20 -6.95 -5.30
CA SER A 62 -9.05 -6.41 -4.57
C SER A 62 -8.95 -4.88 -4.73
N ASN A 63 -8.97 -4.38 -5.96
CA ASN A 63 -8.84 -2.94 -6.24
C ASN A 63 -10.04 -2.14 -5.71
N TYR A 64 -11.24 -2.69 -5.82
CA TYR A 64 -12.42 -2.06 -5.23
C TYR A 64 -12.37 -2.06 -3.70
N GLY A 65 -11.81 -3.12 -3.10
CA GLY A 65 -11.55 -3.18 -1.67
C GLY A 65 -10.60 -2.07 -1.18
N ILE A 66 -9.49 -1.83 -1.91
CA ILE A 66 -8.59 -0.69 -1.63
C ILE A 66 -9.35 0.63 -1.70
N PHE A 67 -10.08 0.85 -2.79
CA PHE A 67 -10.86 2.06 -2.98
C PHE A 67 -11.87 2.28 -1.82
N LEU A 68 -12.59 1.23 -1.40
CA LEU A 68 -13.53 1.30 -0.30
C LEU A 68 -12.83 1.65 1.03
N ASN A 69 -11.62 1.11 1.25
CA ASN A 69 -10.81 1.45 2.42
C ASN A 69 -10.40 2.93 2.42
N GLU A 70 -9.95 3.47 1.29
CA GLU A 70 -9.58 4.88 1.12
C GLU A 70 -10.72 5.87 1.41
N ILE A 71 -11.97 5.47 1.14
CA ILE A 71 -13.16 6.28 1.42
C ILE A 71 -13.82 5.98 2.78
N GLY A 72 -13.13 5.21 3.65
CA GLY A 72 -13.59 4.90 5.01
C GLY A 72 -14.64 3.80 5.12
N LYS A 73 -15.00 3.12 4.03
CA LYS A 73 -15.97 2.01 4.01
C LYS A 73 -15.33 0.67 4.40
N HIS A 74 -14.70 0.63 5.57
CA HIS A 74 -13.84 -0.48 5.99
C HIS A 74 -14.55 -1.85 6.03
N LYS A 75 -15.84 -1.90 6.44
CA LYS A 75 -16.60 -3.17 6.45
C LYS A 75 -16.82 -3.73 5.06
N GLU A 76 -17.21 -2.86 4.11
CA GLU A 76 -17.38 -3.25 2.71
C GLU A 76 -16.03 -3.64 2.06
N ALA A 77 -14.96 -2.91 2.37
CA ALA A 77 -13.60 -3.20 1.92
C ALA A 77 -13.17 -4.62 2.31
N GLU A 78 -13.35 -4.97 3.59
CA GLU A 78 -13.00 -6.30 4.11
C GLU A 78 -13.72 -7.42 3.37
N VAL A 79 -15.03 -7.25 3.12
CA VAL A 79 -15.82 -8.23 2.35
C VAL A 79 -15.26 -8.39 0.92
N LYS A 80 -14.89 -7.29 0.26
CA LYS A 80 -14.34 -7.35 -1.10
C LYS A 80 -12.96 -8.00 -1.14
N LEU A 81 -12.08 -7.65 -0.21
CA LEU A 81 -10.74 -8.23 -0.12
C LEU A 81 -10.80 -9.74 0.17
N LYS A 82 -11.64 -10.17 1.12
CA LYS A 82 -11.88 -11.59 1.38
C LYS A 82 -12.44 -12.33 0.17
N LYS A 83 -13.32 -11.68 -0.61
CA LYS A 83 -13.82 -12.26 -1.87
C LYS A 83 -12.69 -12.40 -2.90
N ALA A 84 -11.79 -11.41 -3.02
CA ALA A 84 -10.61 -11.53 -3.87
C ALA A 84 -9.75 -12.74 -3.50
N ILE A 85 -9.47 -12.92 -2.21
CA ILE A 85 -8.73 -14.07 -1.67
C ILE A 85 -9.45 -15.39 -1.97
N SER A 86 -10.77 -15.47 -1.79
CA SER A 86 -11.54 -16.68 -2.09
C SER A 86 -11.52 -17.05 -3.57
N LEU A 87 -11.45 -16.07 -4.47
CA LEU A 87 -11.37 -16.27 -5.91
C LEU A 87 -9.96 -16.66 -6.37
N ASN A 88 -8.94 -16.09 -5.75
CA ASN A 88 -7.53 -16.44 -6.00
C ASN A 88 -6.72 -16.45 -4.70
N PRO A 89 -6.63 -17.60 -4.00
CA PRO A 89 -5.88 -17.73 -2.76
C PRO A 89 -4.35 -17.53 -2.90
N LYS A 90 -3.83 -17.46 -4.13
CA LYS A 90 -2.40 -17.21 -4.40
C LYS A 90 -2.10 -15.73 -4.72
N TYR A 91 -3.10 -14.84 -4.67
CA TYR A 91 -2.92 -13.44 -4.99
C TYR A 91 -2.38 -12.64 -3.78
N ALA A 92 -1.07 -12.53 -3.64
CA ALA A 92 -0.38 -11.88 -2.53
C ALA A 92 -0.89 -10.46 -2.22
N ASN A 93 -1.22 -9.67 -3.27
CA ASN A 93 -1.69 -8.30 -3.10
C ASN A 93 -3.03 -8.22 -2.34
N ALA A 94 -3.92 -9.22 -2.44
CA ALA A 94 -5.18 -9.19 -1.70
C ALA A 94 -4.96 -9.36 -0.19
N TYR A 95 -4.01 -10.22 0.21
CA TYR A 95 -3.61 -10.36 1.61
C TYR A 95 -2.93 -9.09 2.14
N TYR A 96 -2.00 -8.53 1.36
CA TYR A 96 -1.37 -7.26 1.69
C TYR A 96 -2.41 -6.14 1.90
N ASN A 97 -3.38 -6.00 0.99
CA ASN A 97 -4.42 -4.98 1.08
C ASN A 97 -5.34 -5.20 2.29
N LEU A 98 -5.62 -6.46 2.64
CA LEU A 98 -6.39 -6.80 3.84
C LEU A 98 -5.59 -6.47 5.11
N ALA A 99 -4.28 -6.69 5.10
CA ALA A 99 -3.40 -6.28 6.18
C ALA A 99 -3.38 -4.75 6.36
N VAL A 100 -3.27 -3.99 5.28
CA VAL A 100 -3.33 -2.50 5.33
C VAL A 100 -4.66 -2.02 5.92
N LEU A 101 -5.77 -2.68 5.57
CA LEU A 101 -7.07 -2.40 6.20
C LEU A 101 -7.04 -2.66 7.72
N TYR A 102 -6.44 -3.78 8.16
CA TYR A 102 -6.36 -4.12 9.57
C TYR A 102 -5.40 -3.20 10.33
N ILE A 103 -4.30 -2.75 9.72
CA ILE A 103 -3.41 -1.71 10.29
C ILE A 103 -4.22 -0.42 10.55
N GLY A 104 -4.98 0.05 9.56
CA GLY A 104 -5.81 1.24 9.70
C GLY A 104 -6.92 1.11 10.75
N LYS A 105 -7.30 -0.13 11.14
CA LYS A 105 -8.24 -0.44 12.22
C LYS A 105 -7.57 -0.68 13.58
N GLY A 106 -6.24 -0.62 13.65
CA GLY A 106 -5.47 -0.94 14.86
C GLY A 106 -5.45 -2.43 15.24
N ASN A 107 -5.87 -3.33 14.34
CA ASN A 107 -5.85 -4.77 14.61
C ASN A 107 -4.55 -5.39 14.10
N LEU A 108 -3.47 -5.19 14.87
CA LEU A 108 -2.11 -5.51 14.46
C LEU A 108 -1.88 -7.03 14.33
N GLU A 109 -2.54 -7.85 15.15
CA GLU A 109 -2.42 -9.30 15.09
C GLU A 109 -2.98 -9.88 13.78
N LYS A 110 -4.16 -9.39 13.35
CA LYS A 110 -4.71 -9.78 12.04
C LYS A 110 -3.86 -9.26 10.90
N ALA A 111 -3.34 -8.04 11.01
CA ALA A 111 -2.44 -7.48 10.01
C ALA A 111 -1.17 -8.32 9.85
N GLU A 112 -0.57 -8.76 10.97
CA GLU A 112 0.61 -9.64 10.96
C GLU A 112 0.35 -10.95 10.21
N LEU A 113 -0.80 -11.58 10.49
CA LEU A 113 -1.19 -12.83 9.83
C LEU A 113 -1.27 -12.66 8.30
N GLU A 114 -1.96 -11.62 7.86
CA GLU A 114 -2.16 -11.36 6.44
C GLU A 114 -0.85 -10.92 5.74
N LEU A 115 0.03 -10.13 6.41
CA LEU A 115 1.34 -9.77 5.88
C LEU A 115 2.24 -10.99 5.72
N LYS A 116 2.29 -11.87 6.72
CA LYS A 116 3.04 -13.13 6.63
C LYS A 116 2.56 -14.00 5.47
N GLN A 117 1.25 -14.05 5.24
CA GLN A 117 0.69 -14.78 4.10
C GLN A 117 1.05 -14.12 2.76
N ALA A 118 0.99 -12.79 2.67
CA ALA A 118 1.43 -12.06 1.48
C ALA A 118 2.90 -12.31 1.15
N ILE A 119 3.78 -12.24 2.15
CA ILE A 119 5.21 -12.51 2.03
C ILE A 119 5.49 -13.99 1.64
N LYS A 120 4.75 -14.94 2.22
CA LYS A 120 4.85 -16.36 1.84
C LYS A 120 4.54 -16.59 0.37
N LEU A 121 3.55 -15.87 -0.17
CA LEU A 121 3.14 -15.97 -1.57
C LEU A 121 4.07 -15.18 -2.51
N LYS A 122 4.64 -14.08 -2.02
CA LYS A 122 5.54 -13.19 -2.74
C LYS A 122 6.70 -12.77 -1.83
N PRO A 123 7.80 -13.57 -1.75
CA PRO A 123 8.94 -13.29 -0.87
C PRO A 123 9.68 -11.97 -1.16
N ASP A 124 9.60 -11.48 -2.41
CA ASP A 124 10.16 -10.21 -2.89
C ASP A 124 9.18 -9.03 -2.77
N PHE A 125 8.30 -9.04 -1.78
CA PHE A 125 7.32 -7.97 -1.56
C PHE A 125 7.85 -6.97 -0.53
N ALA A 126 8.77 -6.09 -0.95
CA ALA A 126 9.47 -5.14 -0.08
C ALA A 126 8.54 -4.37 0.86
N ILE A 127 7.44 -3.78 0.32
CA ILE A 127 6.50 -3.00 1.12
C ILE A 127 5.73 -3.86 2.15
N ALA A 128 5.54 -5.16 1.89
CA ALA A 128 4.92 -6.06 2.88
C ALA A 128 5.88 -6.37 4.02
N HIS A 129 7.18 -6.57 3.72
CA HIS A 129 8.22 -6.69 4.75
C HIS A 129 8.33 -5.44 5.61
N TYR A 130 8.33 -4.25 5.00
CA TYR A 130 8.34 -2.99 5.73
C TYR A 130 7.11 -2.85 6.65
N ASN A 131 5.90 -3.09 6.14
CA ASN A 131 4.67 -2.99 6.95
C ASN A 131 4.66 -4.04 8.08
N LEU A 132 5.23 -5.22 7.87
CA LEU A 132 5.43 -6.20 8.94
C LEU A 132 6.39 -5.65 10.01
N GLY A 133 7.52 -5.06 9.60
CA GLY A 133 8.45 -4.40 10.51
C GLY A 133 7.80 -3.26 11.29
N PHE A 134 6.98 -2.45 10.63
CA PHE A 134 6.23 -1.35 11.24
C PHE A 134 5.31 -1.85 12.37
N ILE A 135 4.43 -2.82 12.10
CA ILE A 135 3.51 -3.32 13.12
C ILE A 135 4.22 -4.09 14.24
N LEU A 136 5.30 -4.83 13.93
CA LEU A 136 6.10 -5.52 14.95
C LEU A 136 6.77 -4.54 15.91
N LYS A 137 7.23 -3.37 15.40
CA LYS A 137 7.76 -2.28 16.21
C LYS A 137 6.68 -1.73 17.15
N ASP A 138 5.48 -1.47 16.65
CA ASP A 138 4.35 -0.99 17.45
C ASP A 138 3.92 -2.00 18.51
N MET A 139 4.10 -3.30 18.25
CA MET A 139 3.88 -4.39 19.21
C MET A 139 5.05 -4.59 20.19
N GLY A 140 6.12 -3.77 20.13
CA GLY A 140 7.32 -3.89 20.98
C GLY A 140 8.28 -5.03 20.60
N ARG A 141 8.03 -5.74 19.50
CA ARG A 141 8.84 -6.87 18.99
C ARG A 141 10.00 -6.38 18.12
N LEU A 142 10.89 -5.57 18.73
CA LEU A 142 11.89 -4.76 18.03
C LEU A 142 12.88 -5.58 17.19
N ARG A 143 13.33 -6.76 17.67
CA ARG A 143 14.28 -7.60 16.91
C ARG A 143 13.64 -8.16 15.63
N GLU A 144 12.38 -8.56 15.69
CA GLU A 144 11.66 -9.06 14.52
C GLU A 144 11.33 -7.91 13.55
N ALA A 145 11.03 -6.73 14.08
CA ALA A 145 10.85 -5.52 13.30
C ALA A 145 12.10 -5.15 12.50
N GLU A 146 13.27 -5.22 13.15
CA GLU A 146 14.56 -4.99 12.50
C GLU A 146 14.79 -5.96 11.34
N ILE A 147 14.63 -7.27 11.58
CA ILE A 147 14.79 -8.31 10.55
C ILE A 147 13.87 -8.03 9.36
N SER A 148 12.62 -7.66 9.63
CA SER A 148 11.63 -7.37 8.59
C SER A 148 11.99 -6.14 7.77
N ASN A 149 12.45 -5.06 8.40
CA ASN A 149 12.90 -3.86 7.68
C ASN A 149 14.19 -4.10 6.89
N LEU A 150 15.14 -4.87 7.41
CA LEU A 150 16.35 -5.26 6.68
C LEU A 150 15.98 -6.07 5.44
N LYS A 151 15.00 -6.99 5.56
CA LYS A 151 14.50 -7.75 4.41
C LYS A 151 13.82 -6.87 3.37
N ALA A 152 13.09 -5.85 3.81
CA ALA A 152 12.52 -4.86 2.91
C ALA A 152 13.62 -4.15 2.08
N LEU A 153 14.74 -3.74 2.72
CA LEU A 153 15.86 -3.08 2.05
C LEU A 153 16.70 -4.04 1.18
N GLU A 154 16.75 -5.33 1.51
CA GLU A 154 17.39 -6.33 0.62
C GLU A 154 16.62 -6.45 -0.71
N VAL A 155 15.28 -6.36 -0.66
CA VAL A 155 14.41 -6.43 -1.84
C VAL A 155 14.37 -5.10 -2.58
N ASP A 156 14.19 -3.99 -1.85
CA ASP A 156 14.15 -2.64 -2.41
C ASP A 156 15.03 -1.67 -1.61
N PRO A 157 16.29 -1.49 -2.03
CA PRO A 157 17.20 -0.53 -1.39
C PRO A 157 16.75 0.94 -1.50
N GLN A 158 15.71 1.24 -2.28
CA GLN A 158 15.19 2.60 -2.45
C GLN A 158 14.02 2.92 -1.49
N LEU A 159 13.60 1.98 -0.64
CA LEU A 159 12.48 2.14 0.29
C LEU A 159 12.89 2.97 1.51
N THR A 160 12.73 4.30 1.41
CA THR A 160 13.20 5.27 2.42
C THR A 160 12.51 5.13 3.78
N ASP A 161 11.26 4.70 3.81
CA ASP A 161 10.51 4.46 5.05
C ASP A 161 11.17 3.37 5.92
N ALA A 162 11.81 2.36 5.31
CA ALA A 162 12.51 1.30 6.04
C ALA A 162 13.80 1.81 6.72
N TYR A 163 14.54 2.73 6.07
CA TYR A 163 15.70 3.39 6.70
C TYR A 163 15.27 4.21 7.91
N LEU A 164 14.21 5.01 7.78
CA LEU A 164 13.67 5.79 8.88
C LEU A 164 13.23 4.89 10.04
N SER A 165 12.52 3.80 9.73
CA SER A 165 12.11 2.81 10.74
C SER A 165 13.31 2.23 11.49
N LEU A 166 14.34 1.77 10.78
CA LEU A 166 15.58 1.21 11.37
C LEU A 166 16.32 2.24 12.21
N SER A 167 16.43 3.49 11.76
CA SER A 167 17.15 4.54 12.46
C SER A 167 16.54 4.92 13.81
N THR A 168 15.24 4.70 13.99
CA THR A 168 14.51 4.97 15.24
C THR A 168 14.48 3.78 16.21
N MET A 169 14.95 2.60 15.80
CA MET A 169 15.04 1.44 16.68
C MET A 169 16.42 1.39 17.36
N GLN A 170 16.42 1.26 18.67
CA GLN A 170 17.66 1.10 19.48
C GLN A 170 18.09 -0.38 19.54
N VAL A 171 18.02 -1.10 18.43
CA VAL A 171 18.37 -2.52 18.38
C VAL A 171 19.69 -2.71 17.66
N CYS A 172 20.60 -3.32 18.37
CA CYS A 172 21.92 -3.87 18.01
C CYS A 172 22.66 -3.42 16.74
N ASP A 173 23.89 -3.01 16.99
CA ASP A 173 25.05 -2.69 16.13
C ASP A 173 25.43 -3.69 15.00
N THR A 174 24.64 -4.71 14.69
CA THR A 174 25.12 -5.83 13.89
C THR A 174 25.03 -5.63 12.38
N HIS A 175 24.35 -4.60 11.89
CA HIS A 175 24.12 -4.48 10.45
C HIS A 175 24.55 -3.12 9.84
N LYS A 176 25.85 -2.86 9.84
CA LYS A 176 26.46 -1.68 9.16
C LYS A 176 26.13 -1.57 7.66
N LYS A 177 25.64 -2.65 7.03
CA LYS A 177 25.36 -2.66 5.60
C LYS A 177 24.29 -1.65 5.17
N TRP A 178 23.20 -1.51 5.93
CA TRP A 178 22.16 -0.54 5.62
C TRP A 178 22.60 0.91 5.85
N HIS A 179 23.54 1.17 6.80
CA HIS A 179 24.17 2.47 6.96
C HIS A 179 24.88 2.92 5.69
N ASN A 180 25.69 2.04 5.08
CA ASN A 180 26.41 2.39 3.84
C ASN A 180 25.42 2.75 2.71
N LEU A 181 24.29 2.04 2.63
CA LEU A 181 23.23 2.35 1.66
C LEU A 181 22.55 3.68 1.98
N LEU A 182 22.23 3.94 3.26
CA LEU A 182 21.64 5.21 3.71
C LEU A 182 22.51 6.42 3.36
N PHE A 183 23.84 6.28 3.44
CA PHE A 183 24.79 7.37 3.14
C PHE A 183 25.24 7.42 1.69
N SER A 184 24.73 6.54 0.82
CA SER A 184 25.04 6.56 -0.60
C SER A 184 24.33 7.72 -1.32
N GLU A 185 24.99 8.34 -2.29
CA GLU A 185 24.39 9.38 -3.14
C GLU A 185 23.27 8.84 -4.03
N SER A 186 23.36 7.56 -4.39
CA SER A 186 22.35 6.90 -5.22
C SER A 186 20.95 6.89 -4.59
N LEU A 187 20.88 6.97 -3.25
CA LEU A 187 19.60 6.99 -2.53
C LEU A 187 18.80 8.28 -2.77
N PHE A 188 19.46 9.39 -3.16
CA PHE A 188 18.79 10.67 -3.40
C PHE A 188 18.18 10.81 -4.79
N LYS A 189 18.53 9.92 -5.72
CA LYS A 189 18.08 10.04 -7.12
C LYS A 189 16.56 9.86 -7.22
N ASN A 190 15.90 10.80 -7.91
CA ASN A 190 14.47 10.77 -8.20
C ASN A 190 13.55 10.70 -6.97
N LYS A 191 13.97 11.26 -5.83
CA LYS A 191 13.20 11.28 -4.59
C LYS A 191 12.26 12.48 -4.52
N ASN A 192 11.02 12.24 -4.05
CA ASN A 192 10.10 13.30 -3.68
C ASN A 192 10.45 13.90 -2.31
N ASN A 193 9.82 15.03 -1.95
CA ASN A 193 10.10 15.74 -0.69
C ASN A 193 9.92 14.87 0.55
N ARG A 194 8.92 14.00 0.59
CA ARG A 194 8.69 13.09 1.73
C ARG A 194 9.81 12.08 1.87
N GLU A 195 10.24 11.50 0.77
CA GLU A 195 11.34 10.54 0.76
C GLU A 195 12.67 11.19 1.18
N LEU A 196 12.94 12.42 0.72
CA LEU A 196 14.11 13.20 1.16
C LEU A 196 14.07 13.45 2.67
N VAL A 197 12.93 13.86 3.20
CA VAL A 197 12.72 14.05 4.65
C VAL A 197 13.04 12.75 5.40
N ASN A 198 12.56 11.61 4.96
CA ASN A 198 12.86 10.31 5.59
C ASN A 198 14.37 10.02 5.60
N ILE A 199 15.08 10.29 4.50
CA ILE A 199 16.52 10.09 4.40
C ILE A 199 17.27 11.00 5.38
N TYR A 200 16.95 12.29 5.42
CA TYR A 200 17.61 13.23 6.32
C TYR A 200 17.36 12.90 7.80
N PHE A 201 16.13 12.58 8.17
CA PHE A 201 15.83 12.14 9.54
C PHE A 201 16.55 10.84 9.90
N ALA A 202 16.60 9.86 9.00
CA ALA A 202 17.31 8.62 9.23
C ALA A 202 18.83 8.86 9.44
N ARG A 203 19.46 9.72 8.62
CA ARG A 203 20.86 10.12 8.77
C ARG A 203 21.11 10.87 10.09
N SER A 204 20.24 11.83 10.42
CA SER A 204 20.33 12.57 11.69
C SER A 204 20.26 11.64 12.90
N ASN A 205 19.35 10.67 12.90
CA ASN A 205 19.23 9.69 13.98
C ASN A 205 20.50 8.83 14.11
N VAL A 206 21.11 8.44 12.99
CA VAL A 206 22.36 7.67 12.98
C VAL A 206 23.51 8.52 13.53
N TYR A 207 23.70 9.75 13.03
CA TYR A 207 24.74 10.67 13.52
C TYR A 207 24.59 10.98 15.02
N HIS A 208 23.36 11.21 15.47
CA HIS A 208 23.09 11.45 16.89
C HIS A 208 23.48 10.25 17.75
N ARG A 209 23.12 9.04 17.34
CA ARG A 209 23.49 7.81 18.03
C ARG A 209 25.00 7.58 18.05
N ASP A 210 25.68 7.88 16.95
CA ASP A 210 27.13 7.69 16.81
C ASP A 210 27.96 8.84 17.45
N GLY A 211 27.31 9.82 18.09
CA GLY A 211 27.97 10.96 18.75
C GLY A 211 28.53 12.01 17.79
N LYS A 212 28.15 11.96 16.50
CA LYS A 212 28.63 12.88 15.45
C LYS A 212 27.69 14.06 15.26
N TYR A 213 27.47 14.84 16.31
CA TYR A 213 26.48 15.93 16.33
C TYR A 213 26.71 17.03 15.31
N GLN A 214 27.98 17.29 14.92
CA GLN A 214 28.32 18.34 13.94
C GLN A 214 27.96 17.95 12.49
N GLU A 215 27.76 16.66 12.21
CA GLU A 215 27.41 16.16 10.88
C GLU A 215 25.89 16.02 10.69
N SER A 216 25.10 16.29 11.75
CA SER A 216 23.63 16.14 11.74
C SER A 216 22.88 17.43 11.41
N SER A 217 23.55 18.59 11.38
CA SER A 217 23.03 19.91 11.03
C SER A 217 23.31 20.24 9.57
#